data_41f2634cb7b0f8fa8c4708b4e608ac28
#
_entry.id   41f2634cb7b0f8fa8c4708b4e608ac28
#
_cell.length_a   1.000
_cell.length_b   1.000
_cell.length_c   1.000
_cell.angle_alpha   90.00
_cell.angle_beta   90.00
_cell.angle_gamma   90.00
#
_symmetry.space_group_name_H-M   'P 1'
#
loop_
_entity.id
_entity.type
_entity.pdbx_description
1 polymer ?
#
loop_
_entity_poly.entity_id
_entity_poly.type
_entity_poly.pdbx_seq_one_letter_code
_entity_poly.pdbx_strand_id
1 'polypeptide(L)'
;MPSDNNPLSRFKDREHAADLLTSKLKNELKNEIPKEITVFGVPRGGVILAYTIYQNKVANYFDIVIPRKLGAPNNKELGIGAIMDKDTVYLNEYVVKALRVPEDYIETEKITQVREIDRRTLLYRPNQEEYNIENKTIILVDDGAATGSTLVVSARWLRKRKPKKIIIAVPVAPNETVELLKNEVDEVVTILIPPTSNFTSVAQFYDNFEEITDDKVVKIMNTIY
;
A
#
# COMPACT_ATOMS: atom_id res chain seq x y z
N MET A 1 11.26 -36.48 -12.02
CA MET A 1 10.71 -35.12 -11.90
C MET A 1 10.52 -34.87 -10.41
N PRO A 2 11.23 -33.96 -9.77
CA PRO A 2 10.98 -33.63 -8.39
C PRO A 2 9.69 -32.80 -8.31
N SER A 3 8.75 -33.22 -7.50
CA SER A 3 7.56 -32.48 -7.16
C SER A 3 7.98 -31.37 -6.18
N ASP A 4 8.17 -30.16 -6.66
CA ASP A 4 8.38 -28.98 -5.83
C ASP A 4 7.08 -28.61 -5.09
N ASN A 5 6.72 -29.44 -4.11
CA ASN A 5 5.68 -29.16 -3.11
C ASN A 5 6.30 -28.42 -1.91
N ASN A 6 7.23 -27.48 -2.15
CA ASN A 6 7.67 -26.60 -1.09
C ASN A 6 6.71 -25.40 -1.07
N PRO A 7 5.96 -25.15 0.02
CA PRO A 7 5.07 -24.00 0.09
C PRO A 7 5.92 -22.73 -0.10
N LEU A 8 5.43 -21.79 -0.93
CA LEU A 8 6.10 -20.52 -1.17
C LEU A 8 6.40 -19.85 0.18
N SER A 9 7.67 -19.65 0.47
CA SER A 9 8.12 -18.98 1.70
C SER A 9 8.68 -17.59 1.44
N ARG A 10 9.09 -17.30 0.21
CA ARG A 10 9.69 -16.03 -0.23
C ARG A 10 9.38 -15.75 -1.70
N PHE A 11 9.40 -14.46 -2.05
CA PHE A 11 9.33 -13.99 -3.43
C PHE A 11 10.75 -13.80 -3.98
N LYS A 12 10.95 -14.03 -5.27
CA LYS A 12 12.24 -13.71 -5.92
C LYS A 12 12.51 -12.21 -5.86
N ASP A 13 11.52 -11.43 -6.25
CA ASP A 13 11.52 -9.97 -6.34
C ASP A 13 10.08 -9.44 -6.36
N ARG A 14 9.90 -8.11 -6.55
CA ARG A 14 8.58 -7.48 -6.62
C ARG A 14 7.79 -7.89 -7.84
N GLU A 15 8.44 -8.14 -8.97
CA GLU A 15 7.80 -8.60 -10.20
C GLU A 15 7.17 -9.99 -9.99
N HIS A 16 7.91 -10.93 -9.41
CA HIS A 16 7.37 -12.25 -9.07
C HIS A 16 6.21 -12.16 -8.06
N ALA A 17 6.32 -11.32 -7.05
CA ALA A 17 5.24 -11.08 -6.09
C ALA A 17 4.00 -10.49 -6.77
N ALA A 18 4.19 -9.56 -7.72
CA ALA A 18 3.13 -8.94 -8.50
C ALA A 18 2.39 -9.95 -9.39
N ASP A 19 3.10 -10.87 -10.04
CA ASP A 19 2.52 -11.91 -10.88
C ASP A 19 1.63 -12.86 -10.07
N LEU A 20 2.08 -13.29 -8.91
CA LEU A 20 1.30 -14.13 -8.00
C LEU A 20 0.06 -13.40 -7.48
N LEU A 21 0.22 -12.14 -7.09
CA LEU A 21 -0.88 -11.31 -6.60
C LEU A 21 -1.90 -11.04 -7.70
N THR A 22 -1.44 -10.77 -8.92
CA THR A 22 -2.27 -10.61 -10.12
C THR A 22 -3.10 -11.86 -10.41
N SER A 23 -2.47 -13.04 -10.35
CA SER A 23 -3.15 -14.32 -10.57
C SER A 23 -4.25 -14.56 -9.53
N LYS A 24 -3.98 -14.24 -8.26
CA LYS A 24 -4.96 -14.34 -7.19
C LYS A 24 -6.11 -13.35 -7.40
N LEU A 25 -5.82 -12.08 -7.70
CA LEU A 25 -6.83 -11.06 -7.97
C LEU A 25 -7.72 -11.41 -9.16
N LYS A 26 -7.19 -11.99 -10.24
CA LYS A 26 -7.99 -12.45 -11.38
C LYS A 26 -9.03 -13.50 -10.97
N ASN A 27 -8.69 -14.38 -10.06
CA ASN A 27 -9.61 -15.39 -9.55
C ASN A 27 -10.70 -14.79 -8.64
N GLU A 28 -10.32 -13.87 -7.74
CA GLU A 28 -11.24 -13.19 -6.82
C GLU A 28 -12.22 -12.27 -7.59
N LEU A 29 -11.72 -11.58 -8.63
CA LEU A 29 -12.46 -10.55 -9.37
C LEU A 29 -13.05 -11.06 -10.71
N LYS A 30 -13.11 -12.37 -10.95
CA LYS A 30 -13.57 -12.95 -12.23
C LYS A 30 -14.96 -12.49 -12.68
N ASN A 31 -15.81 -12.03 -11.76
CA ASN A 31 -17.15 -11.54 -12.05
C ASN A 31 -17.24 -9.99 -12.10
N GLU A 32 -16.15 -9.28 -11.84
CA GLU A 32 -16.10 -7.81 -11.89
C GLU A 32 -15.78 -7.34 -13.30
N ILE A 33 -16.25 -6.15 -13.65
CA ILE A 33 -15.96 -5.54 -14.95
C ILE A 33 -14.68 -4.72 -14.85
N PRO A 34 -13.59 -5.05 -15.56
CA PRO A 34 -12.29 -4.38 -15.41
C PRO A 34 -12.34 -2.86 -15.57
N LYS A 35 -13.22 -2.33 -16.45
CA LYS A 35 -13.39 -0.88 -16.65
C LYS A 35 -13.93 -0.13 -15.41
N GLU A 36 -14.50 -0.85 -14.45
CA GLU A 36 -14.99 -0.33 -13.18
C GLU A 36 -13.98 -0.50 -12.04
N ILE A 37 -12.80 -1.03 -12.35
CA ILE A 37 -11.73 -1.26 -11.38
C ILE A 37 -10.62 -0.24 -11.59
N THR A 38 -10.20 0.41 -10.52
CA THR A 38 -9.02 1.27 -10.44
C THR A 38 -8.02 0.66 -9.49
N VAL A 39 -6.77 0.54 -9.91
CA VAL A 39 -5.67 0.10 -9.05
C VAL A 39 -4.83 1.30 -8.62
N PHE A 40 -4.59 1.39 -7.31
CA PHE A 40 -3.72 2.40 -6.71
C PHE A 40 -2.49 1.76 -6.10
N GLY A 41 -1.30 2.21 -6.52
CA GLY A 41 -0.04 1.82 -5.91
C GLY A 41 0.38 2.77 -4.79
N VAL A 42 0.86 2.22 -3.68
CA VAL A 42 1.53 3.02 -2.63
C VAL A 42 3.01 3.18 -2.99
N PRO A 43 3.51 4.39 -3.22
CA PRO A 43 4.92 4.61 -3.51
C PRO A 43 5.82 4.24 -2.30
N ARG A 44 6.99 3.64 -2.55
CA ARG A 44 7.53 3.44 -3.90
C ARG A 44 7.32 2.01 -4.41
N GLY A 45 7.46 1.00 -3.53
CA GLY A 45 7.42 -0.42 -3.90
C GLY A 45 6.07 -0.86 -4.50
N GLY A 46 4.96 -0.45 -3.89
CA GLY A 46 3.62 -0.81 -4.34
C GLY A 46 3.26 -0.35 -5.75
N VAL A 47 3.95 0.67 -6.27
CA VAL A 47 3.77 1.15 -7.65
C VAL A 47 4.14 0.08 -8.68
N ILE A 48 5.21 -0.70 -8.43
CA ILE A 48 5.64 -1.79 -9.32
C ILE A 48 4.54 -2.84 -9.43
N LEU A 49 4.00 -3.27 -8.29
CA LEU A 49 2.95 -4.29 -8.25
C LEU A 49 1.66 -3.79 -8.89
N ALA A 50 1.24 -2.58 -8.55
CA ALA A 50 0.02 -1.99 -9.09
C ALA A 50 0.10 -1.80 -10.61
N TYR A 51 1.27 -1.40 -11.13
CA TYR A 51 1.51 -1.27 -12.56
C TYR A 51 1.43 -2.64 -13.27
N THR A 52 2.00 -3.70 -12.69
CA THR A 52 1.90 -5.07 -13.22
C THR A 52 0.44 -5.55 -13.26
N ILE A 53 -0.35 -5.29 -12.20
CA ILE A 53 -1.78 -5.61 -12.13
C ILE A 53 -2.55 -4.89 -13.24
N TYR A 54 -2.26 -3.59 -13.45
CA TYR A 54 -2.83 -2.79 -14.53
C TYR A 54 -2.48 -3.32 -15.92
N GLN A 55 -1.20 -3.60 -16.18
CA GLN A 55 -0.74 -4.15 -17.47
C GLN A 55 -1.40 -5.50 -17.79
N ASN A 56 -1.68 -6.31 -16.77
CA ASN A 56 -2.37 -7.59 -16.87
C ASN A 56 -3.90 -7.47 -16.99
N LYS A 57 -4.45 -6.27 -17.17
CA LYS A 57 -5.87 -5.97 -17.41
C LYS A 57 -6.83 -6.42 -16.29
N VAL A 58 -6.34 -6.52 -15.05
CA VAL A 58 -7.20 -6.71 -13.87
C VAL A 58 -7.98 -5.42 -13.58
N ALA A 59 -7.33 -4.27 -13.78
CA ALA A 59 -7.93 -2.95 -13.67
C ALA A 59 -7.72 -2.18 -14.98
N ASN A 60 -8.62 -1.26 -15.30
CA ASN A 60 -8.53 -0.42 -16.50
C ASN A 60 -7.94 0.97 -16.24
N TYR A 61 -7.84 1.34 -14.96
CA TYR A 61 -7.23 2.59 -14.52
C TYR A 61 -6.16 2.32 -13.47
N PHE A 62 -5.09 3.07 -13.56
CA PHE A 62 -3.96 3.01 -12.63
C PHE A 62 -3.64 4.41 -12.14
N ASP A 63 -3.40 4.53 -10.84
CA ASP A 63 -2.90 5.75 -10.24
C ASP A 63 -2.12 5.41 -8.95
N ILE A 64 -1.68 6.42 -8.21
CA ILE A 64 -0.96 6.27 -6.94
C ILE A 64 -1.65 7.04 -5.83
N VAL A 65 -1.48 6.53 -4.60
CA VAL A 65 -1.80 7.28 -3.37
C VAL A 65 -0.53 7.43 -2.55
N ILE A 66 -0.32 8.59 -1.97
CA ILE A 66 0.96 8.95 -1.34
C ILE A 66 0.79 9.15 0.17
N PRO A 67 0.60 8.06 0.95
CA PRO A 67 0.62 8.16 2.40
C PRO A 67 2.05 8.39 2.91
N ARG A 68 2.17 9.00 4.09
CA ARG A 68 3.44 9.12 4.78
C ARG A 68 3.34 8.57 6.18
N LYS A 69 4.35 7.76 6.56
CA LYS A 69 4.50 7.27 7.93
C LYS A 69 4.81 8.45 8.86
N LEU A 70 4.20 8.46 10.02
CA LEU A 70 4.56 9.34 11.14
C LEU A 70 5.56 8.58 12.02
N GLY A 71 6.77 9.10 12.15
CA GLY A 71 7.83 8.46 12.94
C GLY A 71 7.87 8.94 14.37
N ALA A 72 8.36 8.10 15.30
CA ALA A 72 8.53 8.47 16.70
C ALA A 72 9.64 9.53 16.90
N PRO A 73 9.63 10.34 18.00
CA PRO A 73 10.56 11.45 18.20
C PRO A 73 12.04 11.04 18.14
N ASN A 74 12.39 9.94 18.77
CA ASN A 74 13.77 9.49 18.91
C ASN A 74 14.17 8.38 17.92
N ASN A 75 13.20 7.89 17.12
CA ASN A 75 13.42 6.85 16.13
C ASN A 75 12.39 6.98 15.00
N LYS A 76 12.75 7.64 13.92
CA LYS A 76 11.86 7.89 12.78
C LYS A 76 11.44 6.61 12.04
N GLU A 77 12.19 5.52 12.18
CA GLU A 77 11.83 4.21 11.62
C GLU A 77 10.68 3.54 12.38
N LEU A 78 10.55 3.85 13.67
CA LEU A 78 9.43 3.36 14.48
C LEU A 78 8.17 4.19 14.17
N GLY A 79 7.22 3.58 13.45
CA GLY A 79 5.98 4.24 13.07
C GLY A 79 5.00 4.38 14.22
N ILE A 80 4.56 5.61 14.49
CA ILE A 80 3.46 5.91 15.42
C ILE A 80 2.12 6.06 14.70
N GLY A 81 2.12 6.04 13.36
CA GLY A 81 0.93 6.19 12.54
C GLY A 81 1.26 6.52 11.08
N ALA A 82 0.29 7.05 10.37
CA ALA A 82 0.45 7.54 9.00
C ALA A 82 -0.55 8.67 8.69
N ILE A 83 -0.25 9.45 7.64
CA ILE A 83 -1.03 10.59 7.19
C ILE A 83 -1.18 10.58 5.66
N MET A 84 -2.34 11.02 5.15
CA MET A 84 -2.62 11.26 3.73
C MET A 84 -2.76 12.74 3.42
N ASP A 85 -3.45 13.46 4.29
CA ASP A 85 -3.66 14.90 4.26
C ASP A 85 -3.93 15.39 5.69
N LYS A 86 -4.11 16.70 5.87
CA LYS A 86 -4.38 17.31 7.19
C LYS A 86 -5.59 16.70 7.93
N ASP A 87 -6.57 16.16 7.17
CA ASP A 87 -7.86 15.67 7.70
C ASP A 87 -7.94 14.14 7.74
N THR A 88 -6.89 13.44 7.24
CA THR A 88 -6.86 11.98 7.18
C THR A 88 -5.57 11.45 7.80
N VAL A 89 -5.66 11.14 9.07
CA VAL A 89 -4.56 10.65 9.90
C VAL A 89 -4.98 9.34 10.58
N TYR A 90 -4.05 8.43 10.69
CA TYR A 90 -4.13 7.25 11.53
C TYR A 90 -3.00 7.28 12.56
N LEU A 91 -3.33 7.19 13.84
CA LEU A 91 -2.36 7.02 14.92
C LEU A 91 -2.55 5.66 15.56
N ASN A 92 -1.44 4.96 15.80
CA ASN A 92 -1.44 3.78 16.65
C ASN A 92 -1.42 4.24 18.11
N GLU A 93 -2.61 4.36 18.71
CA GLU A 93 -2.75 4.88 20.07
C GLU A 93 -1.94 4.10 21.11
N TYR A 94 -1.82 2.79 20.94
CA TYR A 94 -1.03 1.97 21.85
C TYR A 94 0.45 2.40 21.80
N VAL A 95 1.02 2.55 20.61
CA VAL A 95 2.42 2.96 20.44
C VAL A 95 2.61 4.41 20.92
N VAL A 96 1.70 5.31 20.56
CA VAL A 96 1.74 6.71 21.02
C VAL A 96 1.76 6.81 22.54
N LYS A 97 0.85 6.07 23.23
CA LYS A 97 0.78 6.03 24.69
C LYS A 97 2.00 5.36 25.31
N ALA A 98 2.45 4.22 24.79
CA ALA A 98 3.61 3.48 25.29
C ALA A 98 4.90 4.30 25.23
N LEU A 99 5.08 5.07 24.15
CA LEU A 99 6.25 5.94 23.94
C LEU A 99 6.07 7.33 24.56
N ARG A 100 4.90 7.64 25.15
CA ARG A 100 4.55 8.97 25.68
C ARG A 100 4.85 10.10 24.69
N VAL A 101 4.45 9.90 23.41
CA VAL A 101 4.72 10.88 22.36
C VAL A 101 3.97 12.18 22.64
N PRO A 102 4.67 13.33 22.71
CA PRO A 102 4.02 14.61 22.96
C PRO A 102 3.10 15.03 21.78
N GLU A 103 1.99 15.69 22.08
CA GLU A 103 1.01 16.11 21.08
C GLU A 103 1.59 17.17 20.12
N ASP A 104 2.36 18.12 20.63
CA ASP A 104 3.07 19.15 19.84
C ASP A 104 4.06 18.54 18.84
N TYR A 105 4.71 17.44 19.23
CA TYR A 105 5.55 16.68 18.29
C TYR A 105 4.70 16.06 17.19
N ILE A 106 3.56 15.42 17.50
CA ILE A 106 2.67 14.80 16.52
C ILE A 106 2.20 15.86 15.50
N GLU A 107 1.78 17.03 15.96
CA GLU A 107 1.35 18.12 15.08
C GLU A 107 2.48 18.63 14.18
N THR A 108 3.69 18.79 14.72
CA THR A 108 4.87 19.17 13.94
C THR A 108 5.23 18.12 12.88
N GLU A 109 5.16 16.83 13.25
CA GLU A 109 5.45 15.73 12.34
C GLU A 109 4.40 15.63 11.22
N LYS A 110 3.12 15.83 11.52
CA LYS A 110 2.05 15.90 10.51
C LYS A 110 2.33 16.98 9.47
N ILE A 111 2.65 18.21 9.91
CA ILE A 111 2.99 19.33 9.01
C ILE A 111 4.16 18.95 8.10
N THR A 112 5.20 18.35 8.68
CA THR A 112 6.39 17.93 7.94
C THR A 112 6.04 16.89 6.88
N GLN A 113 5.23 15.88 7.24
CA GLN A 113 4.87 14.81 6.30
C GLN A 113 3.88 15.26 5.23
N VAL A 114 2.97 16.21 5.52
CA VAL A 114 2.09 16.82 4.50
C VAL A 114 2.92 17.54 3.43
N ARG A 115 3.94 18.32 3.82
CA ARG A 115 4.84 18.97 2.86
C ARG A 115 5.57 17.96 1.97
N GLU A 116 5.96 16.83 2.52
CA GLU A 116 6.60 15.76 1.74
C GLU A 116 5.60 15.05 0.81
N ILE A 117 4.31 14.90 1.21
CA ILE A 117 3.24 14.43 0.34
C ILE A 117 3.07 15.38 -0.84
N ASP A 118 2.96 16.69 -0.59
CA ASP A 118 2.83 17.71 -1.63
C ASP A 118 4.02 17.68 -2.61
N ARG A 119 5.24 17.61 -2.09
CA ARG A 119 6.46 17.49 -2.91
C ARG A 119 6.41 16.25 -3.81
N ARG A 120 6.04 15.08 -3.27
CA ARG A 120 5.94 13.85 -4.05
C ARG A 120 4.78 13.86 -5.03
N THR A 121 3.67 14.50 -4.68
CA THR A 121 2.52 14.65 -5.59
C THR A 121 2.94 15.44 -6.82
N LEU A 122 3.62 16.56 -6.64
CA LEU A 122 4.15 17.36 -7.76
C LEU A 122 5.19 16.59 -8.59
N LEU A 123 6.01 15.76 -7.94
CA LEU A 123 7.02 14.97 -8.62
C LEU A 123 6.42 13.84 -9.46
N TYR A 124 5.46 13.10 -8.90
CA TYR A 124 4.91 11.89 -9.53
C TYR A 124 3.70 12.17 -10.41
N ARG A 125 2.96 13.27 -10.15
CA ARG A 125 1.71 13.63 -10.84
C ARG A 125 1.66 15.13 -11.20
N PRO A 126 2.61 15.65 -11.98
CA PRO A 126 2.76 17.11 -12.17
C PRO A 126 1.56 17.79 -12.86
N ASN A 127 0.79 17.07 -13.65
CA ASN A 127 -0.30 17.63 -14.46
C ASN A 127 -1.58 16.78 -14.39
N GLN A 128 -1.77 16.01 -13.30
CA GLN A 128 -2.88 15.06 -13.26
C GLN A 128 -4.02 15.56 -12.40
N GLU A 129 -5.21 15.51 -12.99
CA GLU A 129 -6.45 15.66 -12.25
C GLU A 129 -6.71 14.42 -11.40
N GLU A 130 -7.42 14.61 -10.29
CA GLU A 130 -7.84 13.52 -9.44
C GLU A 130 -8.86 12.64 -10.18
N TYR A 131 -8.58 11.33 -10.30
CA TYR A 131 -9.50 10.43 -10.97
C TYR A 131 -10.75 10.21 -10.11
N ASN A 132 -11.93 10.30 -10.74
CA ASN A 132 -13.19 10.02 -10.05
C ASN A 132 -13.33 8.50 -9.79
N ILE A 133 -13.36 8.14 -8.51
CA ILE A 133 -13.49 6.75 -8.03
C ILE A 133 -14.86 6.44 -7.42
N GLU A 134 -15.80 7.37 -7.49
CA GLU A 134 -17.16 7.14 -7.00
C GLU A 134 -17.81 5.95 -7.70
N ASN A 135 -18.39 5.04 -6.91
CA ASN A 135 -18.98 3.77 -7.37
C ASN A 135 -18.03 2.82 -8.11
N LYS A 136 -16.70 2.99 -8.00
CA LYS A 136 -15.69 2.07 -8.57
C LYS A 136 -15.21 1.06 -7.53
N THR A 137 -14.76 -0.09 -8.01
CA THR A 137 -13.97 -1.03 -7.21
C THR A 137 -12.52 -0.57 -7.19
N ILE A 138 -11.95 -0.42 -6.01
CA ILE A 138 -10.58 0.05 -5.79
C ILE A 138 -9.71 -1.10 -5.33
N ILE A 139 -8.55 -1.27 -5.97
CA ILE A 139 -7.49 -2.16 -5.49
C ILE A 139 -6.35 -1.28 -5.00
N LEU A 140 -6.11 -1.28 -3.70
CA LEU A 140 -4.99 -0.57 -3.05
C LEU A 140 -3.83 -1.55 -2.84
N VAL A 141 -2.67 -1.25 -3.41
CA VAL A 141 -1.54 -2.17 -3.51
C VAL A 141 -0.29 -1.61 -2.87
N ASP A 142 0.39 -2.45 -2.07
CA ASP A 142 1.75 -2.19 -1.58
C ASP A 142 2.59 -3.46 -1.72
N ASP A 143 3.93 -3.36 -1.61
CA ASP A 143 4.87 -4.50 -1.71
C ASP A 143 4.92 -5.37 -0.45
N GLY A 144 4.18 -4.98 0.58
CA GLY A 144 3.94 -5.70 1.83
C GLY A 144 3.45 -4.76 2.92
N ALA A 145 2.87 -5.32 3.97
CA ALA A 145 2.37 -4.55 5.09
C ALA A 145 2.97 -5.05 6.41
N ALA A 146 3.83 -4.25 7.05
CA ALA A 146 4.34 -4.56 8.39
C ALA A 146 3.30 -4.21 9.47
N THR A 147 3.03 -2.92 9.65
CA THR A 147 2.04 -2.41 10.61
C THR A 147 0.70 -2.06 9.96
N GLY A 148 0.65 -1.99 8.65
CA GLY A 148 -0.53 -1.60 7.89
C GLY A 148 -0.92 -0.12 7.95
N SER A 149 -0.24 0.73 8.74
CA SER A 149 -0.63 2.12 8.98
C SER A 149 -0.81 2.94 7.70
N THR A 150 0.07 2.78 6.70
CA THR A 150 -0.02 3.46 5.40
C THR A 150 -1.24 3.01 4.61
N LEU A 151 -1.56 1.72 4.64
CA LEU A 151 -2.74 1.17 3.96
C LEU A 151 -4.04 1.58 4.66
N VAL A 152 -4.06 1.59 6.00
CA VAL A 152 -5.21 2.08 6.79
C VAL A 152 -5.55 3.52 6.42
N VAL A 153 -4.56 4.43 6.48
CA VAL A 153 -4.81 5.84 6.20
C VAL A 153 -5.20 6.08 4.74
N SER A 154 -4.61 5.32 3.80
CA SER A 154 -4.97 5.37 2.38
C SER A 154 -6.39 4.88 2.13
N ALA A 155 -6.78 3.76 2.75
CA ALA A 155 -8.13 3.23 2.65
C ALA A 155 -9.18 4.20 3.19
N ARG A 156 -8.93 4.83 4.35
CA ARG A 156 -9.80 5.85 4.93
C ARG A 156 -9.94 7.07 4.02
N TRP A 157 -8.84 7.50 3.39
CA TRP A 157 -8.83 8.60 2.44
C TRP A 157 -9.64 8.27 1.16
N LEU A 158 -9.46 7.06 0.61
CA LEU A 158 -10.23 6.56 -0.53
C LEU A 158 -11.71 6.43 -0.19
N ARG A 159 -12.06 5.96 1.01
CA ARG A 159 -13.45 5.77 1.46
C ARG A 159 -14.26 7.08 1.46
N LYS A 160 -13.63 8.22 1.75
CA LYS A 160 -14.27 9.55 1.69
C LYS A 160 -14.81 9.90 0.27
N ARG A 161 -14.30 9.24 -0.77
CA ARG A 161 -14.67 9.43 -2.18
C ARG A 161 -15.73 8.44 -2.67
N LYS A 162 -16.37 7.73 -1.74
CA LYS A 162 -17.53 6.84 -1.97
C LYS A 162 -17.29 5.76 -3.04
N PRO A 163 -16.17 5.00 -3.00
CA PRO A 163 -16.01 3.86 -3.89
C PRO A 163 -17.07 2.79 -3.58
N LYS A 164 -17.37 1.95 -4.56
CA LYS A 164 -18.25 0.77 -4.41
C LYS A 164 -17.64 -0.25 -3.46
N LYS A 165 -16.33 -0.50 -3.62
CA LYS A 165 -15.57 -1.52 -2.86
C LYS A 165 -14.11 -1.09 -2.76
N ILE A 166 -13.47 -1.37 -1.64
CA ILE A 166 -12.02 -1.24 -1.47
C ILE A 166 -11.43 -2.60 -1.14
N ILE A 167 -10.45 -3.02 -1.92
CA ILE A 167 -9.66 -4.23 -1.74
C ILE A 167 -8.23 -3.81 -1.45
N ILE A 168 -7.64 -4.27 -0.35
CA ILE A 168 -6.20 -4.17 -0.13
C ILE A 168 -5.55 -5.43 -0.68
N ALA A 169 -4.53 -5.27 -1.52
CA ALA A 169 -3.78 -6.37 -2.11
C ALA A 169 -2.29 -6.21 -1.80
N VAL A 170 -1.73 -7.11 -0.98
CA VAL A 170 -0.32 -7.11 -0.59
C VAL A 170 0.25 -8.53 -0.67
N PRO A 171 1.50 -8.72 -1.13
CA PRO A 171 2.12 -10.05 -1.17
C PRO A 171 2.26 -10.67 0.21
N VAL A 172 2.59 -9.87 1.22
CA VAL A 172 2.85 -10.35 2.58
C VAL A 172 2.38 -9.35 3.64
N ALA A 173 1.75 -9.88 4.67
CA ALA A 173 1.43 -9.15 5.89
C ALA A 173 1.33 -10.13 7.06
N PRO A 174 1.78 -9.80 8.29
CA PRO A 174 1.60 -10.65 9.44
C PRO A 174 0.11 -10.71 9.83
N ASN A 175 -0.26 -11.79 10.53
CA ASN A 175 -1.65 -12.08 10.84
C ASN A 175 -2.39 -10.91 11.51
N GLU A 176 -1.78 -10.27 12.51
CA GLU A 176 -2.39 -9.12 13.21
C GLU A 176 -2.65 -7.93 12.26
N THR A 177 -1.74 -7.69 11.32
CA THR A 177 -1.91 -6.63 10.31
C THR A 177 -3.04 -6.97 9.34
N VAL A 178 -3.17 -8.24 8.93
CA VAL A 178 -4.29 -8.68 8.07
C VAL A 178 -5.62 -8.43 8.78
N GLU A 179 -5.74 -8.80 10.06
CA GLU A 179 -6.96 -8.56 10.84
C GLU A 179 -7.25 -7.05 11.03
N LEU A 180 -6.22 -6.23 11.27
CA LEU A 180 -6.37 -4.77 11.29
C LEU A 180 -6.94 -4.25 9.96
N LEU A 181 -6.37 -4.68 8.83
CA LEU A 181 -6.78 -4.22 7.51
C LEU A 181 -8.20 -4.67 7.14
N LYS A 182 -8.63 -5.87 7.53
CA LYS A 182 -10.00 -6.36 7.34
C LYS A 182 -11.07 -5.49 8.00
N ASN A 183 -10.73 -4.77 9.07
CA ASN A 183 -11.65 -3.84 9.72
C ASN A 183 -11.79 -2.49 8.98
N GLU A 184 -10.91 -2.20 8.03
CA GLU A 184 -10.85 -0.90 7.32
C GLU A 184 -11.40 -0.99 5.89
N VAL A 185 -11.42 -2.20 5.29
CA VAL A 185 -11.79 -2.41 3.89
C VAL A 185 -12.73 -3.58 3.69
N ASP A 186 -13.26 -3.72 2.50
CA ASP A 186 -14.23 -4.77 2.16
C ASP A 186 -13.55 -6.13 1.97
N GLU A 187 -12.27 -6.13 1.54
CA GLU A 187 -11.52 -7.36 1.28
C GLU A 187 -10.00 -7.14 1.41
N VAL A 188 -9.29 -8.16 1.88
CA VAL A 188 -7.83 -8.20 1.93
C VAL A 188 -7.33 -9.44 1.20
N VAL A 189 -6.53 -9.22 0.15
CA VAL A 189 -5.90 -10.27 -0.67
C VAL A 189 -4.42 -10.34 -0.34
N THR A 190 -3.96 -11.45 0.19
CA THR A 190 -2.57 -11.65 0.63
C THR A 190 -2.08 -13.03 0.21
N ILE A 191 -0.81 -13.16 -0.18
CA ILE A 191 -0.18 -14.44 -0.56
C ILE A 191 0.39 -15.14 0.68
N LEU A 192 1.21 -14.41 1.45
CA LEU A 192 1.86 -14.93 2.66
C LEU A 192 1.31 -14.24 3.91
N ILE A 193 0.93 -15.03 4.91
CA ILE A 193 0.44 -14.54 6.21
C ILE A 193 1.27 -15.21 7.31
N PRO A 194 2.50 -14.73 7.55
CA PRO A 194 3.34 -15.27 8.61
C PRO A 194 2.80 -14.89 10.00
N PRO A 195 3.11 -15.69 11.04
CA PRO A 195 2.90 -15.28 12.42
C PRO A 195 3.64 -13.96 12.71
N THR A 196 3.02 -13.07 13.51
CA THR A 196 3.62 -11.77 13.86
C THR A 196 4.99 -11.92 14.52
N SER A 197 5.18 -12.97 15.33
CA SER A 197 6.47 -13.29 15.97
C SER A 197 7.60 -13.57 14.97
N ASN A 198 7.28 -13.98 13.76
CA ASN A 198 8.23 -14.33 12.71
C ASN A 198 8.38 -13.21 11.65
N PHE A 199 7.78 -12.04 11.91
CA PHE A 199 7.80 -10.92 10.98
C PHE A 199 8.67 -9.77 11.53
N THR A 200 9.81 -9.54 10.89
CA THR A 200 10.72 -8.44 11.24
C THR A 200 10.54 -7.26 10.25
N SER A 201 10.46 -7.57 8.96
CA SER A 201 10.27 -6.58 7.90
C SER A 201 9.70 -7.22 6.64
N VAL A 202 9.13 -6.42 5.75
CA VAL A 202 8.68 -6.88 4.42
C VAL A 202 9.84 -7.49 3.62
N ALA A 203 11.01 -6.88 3.70
CA ALA A 203 12.20 -7.30 2.93
C ALA A 203 12.62 -8.75 3.18
N GLN A 204 12.37 -9.31 4.39
CA GLN A 204 12.75 -10.69 4.71
C GLN A 204 12.02 -11.73 3.85
N PHE A 205 10.93 -11.38 3.20
CA PHE A 205 10.13 -12.26 2.33
C PHE A 205 10.49 -12.14 0.85
N TYR A 206 11.57 -11.41 0.54
CA TYR A 206 12.08 -11.24 -0.81
C TYR A 206 13.55 -11.67 -0.88
N ASP A 207 13.94 -12.34 -1.97
CA ASP A 207 15.35 -12.67 -2.23
C ASP A 207 16.09 -11.43 -2.75
N ASN A 208 15.43 -10.65 -3.61
CA ASN A 208 15.88 -9.34 -4.04
C ASN A 208 14.83 -8.27 -3.69
N PHE A 209 15.19 -7.33 -2.80
CA PHE A 209 14.34 -6.22 -2.36
C PHE A 209 15.06 -4.89 -2.56
N GLU A 210 15.52 -4.62 -3.78
CA GLU A 210 16.20 -3.37 -4.12
C GLU A 210 15.34 -2.15 -3.84
N GLU A 211 15.97 -1.05 -3.43
CA GLU A 211 15.27 0.21 -3.21
C GLU A 211 14.73 0.76 -4.53
N ILE A 212 13.43 1.06 -4.55
CA ILE A 212 12.79 1.71 -5.69
C ILE A 212 13.04 3.21 -5.57
N THR A 213 13.62 3.80 -6.62
CA THR A 213 13.92 5.24 -6.69
C THR A 213 12.69 6.05 -7.10
N ASP A 214 12.71 7.34 -6.79
CA ASP A 214 11.70 8.30 -7.27
C ASP A 214 11.65 8.33 -8.80
N ASP A 215 12.82 8.26 -9.47
CA ASP A 215 12.91 8.22 -10.94
C ASP A 215 12.19 7.01 -11.56
N LYS A 216 12.27 5.84 -10.91
CA LYS A 216 11.54 4.64 -11.37
C LYS A 216 10.03 4.85 -11.28
N VAL A 217 9.55 5.48 -10.20
CA VAL A 217 8.13 5.84 -10.06
C VAL A 217 7.70 6.83 -11.14
N VAL A 218 8.44 7.93 -11.32
CA VAL A 218 8.18 8.94 -12.36
C VAL A 218 8.14 8.31 -13.75
N LYS A 219 9.09 7.42 -14.06
CA LYS A 219 9.13 6.71 -15.35
C LYS A 219 7.87 5.88 -15.59
N ILE A 220 7.39 5.16 -14.57
CA ILE A 220 6.14 4.37 -14.68
C ILE A 220 4.95 5.31 -14.88
N MET A 221 4.83 6.38 -14.08
CA MET A 221 3.73 7.33 -14.21
C MET A 221 3.67 7.96 -15.60
N ASN A 222 4.83 8.30 -16.19
CA ASN A 222 4.90 8.86 -17.53
C ASN A 222 4.55 7.87 -18.66
N THR A 223 4.43 6.57 -18.38
CA THR A 223 3.95 5.59 -19.39
C THR A 223 2.43 5.51 -19.47
N ILE A 224 1.74 6.10 -18.49
CA ILE A 224 0.27 6.04 -18.39
C ILE A 224 -0.37 7.26 -19.06
N TYR A 225 0.33 8.38 -19.07
CA TYR A 225 -0.09 9.69 -19.56
C TYR A 225 0.84 10.17 -20.67
#